data_29ff593e55a787057c503299f2df3cb3
#
_entry.id   29ff593e55a787057c503299f2df3cb3
#
_cell.length_a   1.000
_cell.length_b   1.000
_cell.length_c   1.000
_cell.angle_alpha   90.00
_cell.angle_beta   90.00
_cell.angle_gamma   90.00
#
_symmetry.space_group_name_H-M   'P 1'
#
loop_
_entity.id
_entity.type
_entity.pdbx_description
1 polymer ?
#
loop_
_entity_poly.entity_id
_entity_poly.type
_entity_poly.pdbx_seq_one_letter_code
_entity_poly.pdbx_strand_id
1 'polypeptide(L)'
;MTPILKTEGLTVTFGGLNANDDVDLIVEAGSFVGLIGPNGAGKTTFIDAITGYVPTSSGTANFDGHDLSALKPHKRSQLGLVRTFQSLELFEDLSVRDNLLVAAHPARWYTLVLDILHLRQQTPEIDARVDWALEVAGLSEQADVLPTDLPHGQRKLVGVARALAPQPKLVLLDEPAAGLDTAESNALGDHLRGLLNHDITVFLVDHDMGLVLSVCDYIYVMDFGQIIAAGTPTEIRTNPDVRAAYLGEETGEAQTRYAEELHDLTGSEDER
;
A
#
# COMPACT_ATOMS: atom_id res chain seq x y z
N MET A 1 -13.27 13.67 -10.81
CA MET A 1 -11.93 13.06 -10.92
C MET A 1 -12.09 11.78 -11.74
N THR A 2 -11.04 11.27 -12.35
CA THR A 2 -11.14 10.06 -13.19
C THR A 2 -10.62 8.88 -12.37
N PRO A 3 -11.39 7.77 -12.24
CA PRO A 3 -10.93 6.60 -11.51
C PRO A 3 -9.64 6.03 -12.11
N ILE A 4 -8.61 5.82 -11.29
CA ILE A 4 -7.38 5.13 -11.70
C ILE A 4 -7.49 3.63 -11.49
N LEU A 5 -8.22 3.21 -10.44
CA LEU A 5 -8.56 1.81 -10.18
C LEU A 5 -10.05 1.71 -9.92
N LYS A 6 -10.69 0.73 -10.55
CA LYS A 6 -12.10 0.42 -10.34
C LYS A 6 -12.32 -1.09 -10.36
N THR A 7 -13.03 -1.61 -9.36
CA THR A 7 -13.55 -2.98 -9.36
C THR A 7 -15.06 -2.97 -9.36
N GLU A 8 -15.68 -3.93 -10.07
CA GLU A 8 -17.13 -4.12 -10.15
C GLU A 8 -17.42 -5.60 -9.97
N GLY A 9 -18.13 -5.93 -8.90
CA GLY A 9 -18.53 -7.29 -8.54
C GLY A 9 -17.36 -8.25 -8.34
N LEU A 10 -16.17 -7.73 -7.95
CA LEU A 10 -14.96 -8.54 -7.85
C LEU A 10 -15.13 -9.62 -6.80
N THR A 11 -15.06 -10.88 -7.24
CA THR A 11 -15.23 -12.06 -6.38
C THR A 11 -14.02 -12.99 -6.52
N VAL A 12 -13.52 -13.47 -5.37
CA VAL A 12 -12.45 -14.48 -5.28
C VAL A 12 -12.93 -15.63 -4.41
N THR A 13 -12.89 -16.84 -4.97
CA THR A 13 -13.39 -18.05 -4.31
C THR A 13 -12.28 -19.09 -4.17
N PHE A 14 -12.12 -19.65 -2.96
CA PHE A 14 -11.23 -20.76 -2.67
C PHE A 14 -12.06 -21.94 -2.11
N GLY A 15 -12.07 -23.08 -2.84
CA GLY A 15 -12.73 -24.31 -2.34
C GLY A 15 -14.19 -24.13 -1.93
N GLY A 16 -14.93 -23.20 -2.56
CA GLY A 16 -16.33 -22.91 -2.26
C GLY A 16 -16.55 -21.81 -1.20
N LEU A 17 -15.49 -21.26 -0.61
CA LEU A 17 -15.54 -20.09 0.27
C LEU A 17 -15.20 -18.83 -0.53
N ASN A 18 -16.06 -17.82 -0.49
CA ASN A 18 -15.76 -16.50 -1.04
C ASN A 18 -14.86 -15.74 -0.06
N ALA A 19 -13.61 -15.52 -0.46
CA ALA A 19 -12.67 -14.66 0.28
C ALA A 19 -12.87 -13.19 -0.05
N ASN A 20 -13.35 -12.88 -1.26
CA ASN A 20 -13.97 -11.61 -1.64
C ASN A 20 -15.29 -11.92 -2.34
N ASP A 21 -16.32 -11.16 -2.07
CA ASP A 21 -17.67 -11.39 -2.54
C ASP A 21 -18.32 -10.06 -2.97
N ASP A 22 -18.48 -9.90 -4.29
CA ASP A 22 -19.14 -8.74 -4.92
C ASP A 22 -18.50 -7.39 -4.52
N VAL A 23 -17.16 -7.29 -4.57
CA VAL A 23 -16.42 -6.10 -4.12
C VAL A 23 -16.41 -5.01 -5.18
N ASP A 24 -17.13 -3.91 -4.89
CA ASP A 24 -17.11 -2.66 -5.63
C ASP A 24 -16.20 -1.63 -4.94
N LEU A 25 -15.18 -1.13 -5.65
CA LEU A 25 -14.24 -0.18 -5.11
C LEU A 25 -13.74 0.76 -6.20
N ILE A 26 -13.59 2.04 -5.85
CA ILE A 26 -13.09 3.07 -6.75
C ILE A 26 -11.93 3.81 -6.06
N VAL A 27 -10.82 3.97 -6.77
CA VAL A 27 -9.70 4.83 -6.37
C VAL A 27 -9.56 5.93 -7.42
N GLU A 28 -9.74 7.16 -7.00
CA GLU A 28 -9.54 8.33 -7.86
C GLU A 28 -8.05 8.64 -8.03
N ALA A 29 -7.65 9.12 -9.20
CA ALA A 29 -6.26 9.52 -9.43
C ALA A 29 -5.86 10.68 -8.49
N GLY A 30 -4.68 10.59 -7.88
CA GLY A 30 -4.16 11.59 -6.96
C GLY A 30 -4.83 11.60 -5.59
N SER A 31 -5.54 10.53 -5.21
CA SER A 31 -6.13 10.37 -3.88
C SER A 31 -5.34 9.39 -3.01
N PHE A 32 -5.55 9.49 -1.70
CA PHE A 32 -5.08 8.53 -0.71
C PHE A 32 -6.27 7.72 -0.20
N VAL A 33 -6.38 6.47 -0.62
CA VAL A 33 -7.53 5.61 -0.26
C VAL A 33 -7.07 4.50 0.69
N GLY A 34 -7.85 4.24 1.74
CA GLY A 34 -7.63 3.18 2.70
C GLY A 34 -8.57 1.99 2.49
N LEU A 35 -8.08 0.77 2.77
CA LEU A 35 -8.89 -0.43 2.93
C LEU A 35 -8.56 -1.04 4.29
N ILE A 36 -9.52 -1.01 5.19
CA ILE A 36 -9.40 -1.53 6.55
C ILE A 36 -10.38 -2.69 6.78
N GLY A 37 -10.21 -3.37 7.89
CA GLY A 37 -11.10 -4.45 8.31
C GLY A 37 -10.36 -5.44 9.21
N PRO A 38 -11.11 -6.32 9.90
CA PRO A 38 -10.56 -7.37 10.77
C PRO A 38 -9.58 -8.30 10.07
N ASN A 39 -8.83 -9.07 10.86
CA ASN A 39 -8.00 -10.14 10.32
C ASN A 39 -8.88 -11.20 9.66
N GLY A 40 -8.50 -11.65 8.46
CA GLY A 40 -9.32 -12.57 7.68
C GLY A 40 -10.48 -11.92 6.90
N ALA A 41 -10.66 -10.60 6.95
CA ALA A 41 -11.71 -9.91 6.21
C ALA A 41 -11.60 -10.01 4.67
N GLY A 42 -10.45 -10.44 4.12
CA GLY A 42 -10.24 -10.58 2.67
C GLY A 42 -9.35 -9.51 2.04
N LYS A 43 -8.81 -8.58 2.82
CA LYS A 43 -7.99 -7.43 2.33
C LYS A 43 -6.79 -7.86 1.47
N THR A 44 -5.98 -8.77 1.99
CA THR A 44 -4.79 -9.31 1.26
C THR A 44 -5.22 -10.04 -0.01
N THR A 45 -6.31 -10.82 0.05
CA THR A 45 -6.87 -11.51 -1.12
C THR A 45 -7.31 -10.51 -2.20
N PHE A 46 -7.93 -9.40 -1.79
CA PHE A 46 -8.31 -8.33 -2.71
C PHE A 46 -7.08 -7.73 -3.41
N ILE A 47 -6.03 -7.39 -2.64
CA ILE A 47 -4.77 -6.89 -3.23
C ILE A 47 -4.16 -7.93 -4.17
N ASP A 48 -4.13 -9.21 -3.78
CA ASP A 48 -3.59 -10.29 -4.60
C ASP A 48 -4.38 -10.44 -5.92
N ALA A 49 -5.70 -10.26 -5.87
CA ALA A 49 -6.55 -10.30 -7.05
C ALA A 49 -6.25 -9.13 -8.01
N ILE A 50 -6.20 -7.88 -7.52
CA ILE A 50 -5.93 -6.71 -8.35
C ILE A 50 -4.48 -6.64 -8.84
N THR A 51 -3.53 -7.27 -8.15
CA THR A 51 -2.13 -7.39 -8.58
C THR A 51 -1.85 -8.63 -9.43
N GLY A 52 -2.81 -9.57 -9.49
CA GLY A 52 -2.77 -10.75 -10.39
C GLY A 52 -2.06 -11.96 -9.82
N TYR A 53 -1.80 -12.00 -8.51
CA TYR A 53 -1.27 -13.19 -7.82
C TYR A 53 -2.36 -14.23 -7.58
N VAL A 54 -3.62 -13.79 -7.46
CA VAL A 54 -4.80 -14.66 -7.31
C VAL A 54 -5.77 -14.36 -8.46
N PRO A 55 -6.31 -15.39 -9.13
CA PRO A 55 -7.32 -15.20 -10.18
C PRO A 55 -8.67 -14.78 -9.55
N THR A 56 -9.38 -13.87 -10.21
CA THR A 56 -10.76 -13.54 -9.89
C THR A 56 -11.70 -14.63 -10.39
N SER A 57 -12.74 -14.98 -9.61
CA SER A 57 -13.78 -15.94 -10.00
C SER A 57 -14.87 -15.28 -10.85
N SER A 58 -15.21 -14.02 -10.55
CA SER A 58 -16.15 -13.18 -11.31
C SER A 58 -15.88 -11.70 -11.07
N GLY A 59 -16.60 -10.84 -11.77
CA GLY A 59 -16.44 -9.39 -11.72
C GLY A 59 -15.29 -8.89 -12.58
N THR A 60 -15.02 -7.59 -12.49
CA THR A 60 -13.98 -6.92 -13.29
C THR A 60 -13.08 -6.06 -12.41
N ALA A 61 -11.84 -5.86 -12.87
CA ALA A 61 -10.91 -4.89 -12.31
C ALA A 61 -10.25 -4.10 -13.44
N ASN A 62 -10.36 -2.78 -13.40
CA ASN A 62 -9.81 -1.87 -14.38
C ASN A 62 -8.79 -0.94 -13.73
N PHE A 63 -7.64 -0.80 -14.34
CA PHE A 63 -6.59 0.12 -13.91
C PHE A 63 -6.17 1.02 -15.06
N ASP A 64 -6.29 2.34 -14.87
CA ASP A 64 -5.95 3.36 -15.87
C ASP A 64 -6.53 3.06 -17.26
N GLY A 65 -7.81 2.65 -17.30
CA GLY A 65 -8.54 2.30 -18.51
C GLY A 65 -8.22 0.91 -19.09
N HIS A 66 -7.39 0.10 -18.43
CA HIS A 66 -7.01 -1.23 -18.86
C HIS A 66 -7.72 -2.31 -18.02
N ASP A 67 -8.36 -3.27 -18.66
CA ASP A 67 -8.88 -4.46 -17.99
C ASP A 67 -7.72 -5.33 -17.49
N LEU A 68 -7.71 -5.61 -16.19
CA LEU A 68 -6.67 -6.40 -15.54
C LEU A 68 -6.87 -7.91 -15.67
N SER A 69 -8.05 -8.39 -16.04
CA SER A 69 -8.45 -9.82 -15.98
C SER A 69 -7.49 -10.76 -16.71
N ALA A 70 -7.01 -10.35 -17.89
CA ALA A 70 -6.07 -11.14 -18.71
C ALA A 70 -4.59 -10.81 -18.47
N LEU A 71 -4.28 -9.83 -17.62
CA LEU A 71 -2.92 -9.32 -17.43
C LEU A 71 -2.20 -10.07 -16.30
N LYS A 72 -1.00 -10.60 -16.62
CA LYS A 72 -0.09 -11.17 -15.62
C LYS A 72 0.47 -10.10 -14.70
N PRO A 73 0.91 -10.42 -13.45
CA PRO A 73 1.41 -9.45 -12.46
C PRO A 73 2.44 -8.47 -13.01
N HIS A 74 3.46 -8.95 -13.72
CA HIS A 74 4.50 -8.09 -14.29
C HIS A 74 3.97 -7.10 -15.35
N LYS A 75 2.85 -7.41 -16.03
CA LYS A 75 2.21 -6.48 -16.97
C LYS A 75 1.43 -5.40 -16.24
N ARG A 76 0.77 -5.74 -15.13
CA ARG A 76 0.10 -4.77 -14.26
C ARG A 76 1.10 -3.79 -13.66
N SER A 77 2.26 -4.29 -13.21
CA SER A 77 3.35 -3.43 -12.74
C SER A 77 3.90 -2.50 -13.85
N GLN A 78 4.03 -2.99 -15.09
CA GLN A 78 4.44 -2.15 -16.23
C GLN A 78 3.43 -1.05 -16.59
N LEU A 79 2.16 -1.18 -16.22
CA LEU A 79 1.14 -0.13 -16.37
C LEU A 79 1.26 0.94 -15.28
N GLY A 80 2.05 0.69 -14.22
CA GLY A 80 2.24 1.59 -13.09
C GLY A 80 1.46 1.21 -11.83
N LEU A 81 0.92 -0.01 -11.75
CA LEU A 81 0.32 -0.57 -10.54
C LEU A 81 1.38 -1.34 -9.76
N VAL A 82 1.94 -0.74 -8.71
CA VAL A 82 3.03 -1.34 -7.93
C VAL A 82 2.57 -1.61 -6.50
N ARG A 83 3.01 -2.74 -5.91
CA ARG A 83 2.72 -3.13 -4.54
C ARG A 83 4.00 -3.22 -3.71
N THR A 84 3.95 -2.77 -2.46
CA THR A 84 4.90 -3.18 -1.43
C THR A 84 4.47 -4.53 -0.85
N PHE A 85 5.42 -5.34 -0.43
CA PHE A 85 5.12 -6.59 0.28
C PHE A 85 5.24 -6.34 1.79
N GLN A 86 4.43 -7.04 2.58
CA GLN A 86 4.42 -6.98 4.03
C GLN A 86 5.80 -7.29 4.65
N SER A 87 6.52 -8.28 4.08
CA SER A 87 7.93 -8.50 4.38
C SER A 87 8.80 -7.49 3.63
N LEU A 88 9.68 -6.81 4.33
CA LEU A 88 10.54 -5.75 3.74
C LEU A 88 11.41 -6.27 2.59
N GLU A 89 11.79 -7.56 2.60
CA GLU A 89 12.62 -8.25 1.59
C GLU A 89 13.73 -7.36 1.00
N LEU A 90 14.38 -6.57 1.87
CA LEU A 90 15.49 -5.74 1.46
C LEU A 90 16.73 -6.60 1.25
N PHE A 91 17.50 -6.24 0.24
CA PHE A 91 18.83 -6.82 0.06
C PHE A 91 19.76 -6.20 1.11
N GLU A 92 20.03 -6.95 2.18
CA GLU A 92 20.76 -6.46 3.36
C GLU A 92 22.22 -6.15 3.07
N ASP A 93 22.79 -6.80 2.05
CA ASP A 93 24.17 -6.62 1.58
C ASP A 93 24.34 -5.48 0.57
N LEU A 94 23.24 -4.82 0.19
CA LEU A 94 23.23 -3.70 -0.76
C LEU A 94 22.87 -2.40 -0.04
N SER A 95 23.47 -1.29 -0.49
CA SER A 95 23.08 0.03 0.00
C SER A 95 21.59 0.33 -0.28
N VAL A 96 21.03 1.34 0.38
CA VAL A 96 19.68 1.82 0.09
C VAL A 96 19.54 2.16 -1.39
N ARG A 97 20.49 2.90 -1.96
CA ARG A 97 20.54 3.24 -3.39
C ARG A 97 20.51 2.00 -4.27
N ASP A 98 21.35 1.01 -3.98
CA ASP A 98 21.43 -0.22 -4.79
C ASP A 98 20.13 -1.04 -4.71
N ASN A 99 19.47 -1.06 -3.54
CA ASN A 99 18.14 -1.65 -3.40
C ASN A 99 17.11 -1.03 -4.36
N LEU A 100 17.15 0.30 -4.53
CA LEU A 100 16.27 1.02 -5.44
C LEU A 100 16.67 0.79 -6.89
N LEU A 101 17.98 0.75 -7.20
CA LEU A 101 18.49 0.44 -8.54
C LEU A 101 17.98 -0.90 -9.04
N VAL A 102 17.98 -1.94 -8.19
CA VAL A 102 17.41 -3.26 -8.55
C VAL A 102 15.95 -3.15 -8.95
N ALA A 103 15.16 -2.35 -8.23
CA ALA A 103 13.73 -2.18 -8.49
C ALA A 103 13.43 -1.29 -9.71
N ALA A 104 14.25 -0.27 -9.97
CA ALA A 104 14.09 0.66 -11.09
C ALA A 104 14.34 0.01 -12.46
N HIS A 105 15.08 -1.09 -12.49
CA HIS A 105 15.40 -1.77 -13.74
C HIS A 105 14.24 -2.63 -14.26
N PRO A 106 13.79 -2.45 -15.51
CA PRO A 106 12.81 -3.33 -16.11
C PRO A 106 13.40 -4.74 -16.26
N ALA A 107 12.75 -5.74 -15.68
CA ALA A 107 13.14 -7.14 -15.85
C ALA A 107 12.95 -7.57 -17.30
N ARG A 108 14.03 -7.64 -18.07
CA ARG A 108 14.07 -8.15 -19.44
C ARG A 108 15.02 -9.35 -19.48
N TRP A 109 14.62 -10.45 -20.15
CA TRP A 109 15.40 -11.70 -20.21
C TRP A 109 16.85 -11.51 -20.72
N TYR A 110 17.09 -10.53 -21.60
CA TYR A 110 18.42 -10.22 -22.13
C TYR A 110 19.29 -9.37 -21.20
N THR A 111 18.73 -8.77 -20.13
CA THR A 111 19.52 -8.00 -19.14
C THR A 111 20.44 -8.93 -18.37
N LEU A 112 20.04 -10.18 -18.11
CA LEU A 112 20.89 -11.20 -17.51
C LEU A 112 22.18 -11.44 -18.32
N VAL A 113 22.08 -11.45 -19.66
CA VAL A 113 23.26 -11.63 -20.53
C VAL A 113 24.16 -10.40 -20.49
N LEU A 114 23.59 -9.20 -20.46
CA LEU A 114 24.35 -7.95 -20.36
C LEU A 114 25.02 -7.81 -18.99
N ASP A 115 24.37 -8.24 -17.92
CA ASP A 115 24.92 -8.27 -16.55
C ASP A 115 26.12 -9.22 -16.45
N ILE A 116 26.02 -10.43 -17.03
CA ILE A 116 27.11 -11.41 -17.08
C ILE A 116 28.31 -10.84 -17.86
N LEU A 117 28.07 -10.05 -18.89
CA LEU A 117 29.12 -9.45 -19.72
C LEU A 117 29.66 -8.11 -19.14
N HIS A 118 29.19 -7.67 -17.96
CA HIS A 118 29.49 -6.36 -17.37
C HIS A 118 29.27 -5.18 -18.33
N LEU A 119 28.36 -5.34 -19.29
CA LEU A 119 28.02 -4.33 -20.31
C LEU A 119 26.84 -3.45 -19.90
N ARG A 120 26.28 -3.66 -18.71
CA ARG A 120 25.16 -2.87 -18.21
C ARG A 120 25.67 -1.51 -17.77
N GLN A 121 25.43 -0.51 -18.59
CA GLN A 121 25.63 0.89 -18.20
C GLN A 121 24.41 1.32 -17.38
N GLN A 122 24.64 1.85 -16.17
CA GLN A 122 23.65 2.67 -15.49
C GLN A 122 23.28 3.80 -16.45
N THR A 123 22.00 3.92 -16.78
CA THR A 123 21.56 5.01 -17.63
C THR A 123 21.23 6.21 -16.75
N PRO A 124 21.57 7.45 -17.15
CA PRO A 124 21.24 8.64 -16.37
C PRO A 124 19.75 8.75 -15.98
N GLU A 125 18.86 8.12 -16.77
CA GLU A 125 17.43 8.08 -16.52
C GLU A 125 17.08 7.20 -15.29
N ILE A 126 17.78 6.08 -15.11
CA ILE A 126 17.56 5.19 -13.96
C ILE A 126 18.11 5.84 -12.70
N ASP A 127 19.30 6.44 -12.77
CA ASP A 127 19.86 7.16 -11.63
C ASP A 127 18.94 8.32 -11.21
N ALA A 128 18.41 9.08 -12.14
CA ALA A 128 17.46 10.16 -11.86
C ALA A 128 16.16 9.66 -11.19
N ARG A 129 15.65 8.47 -11.58
CA ARG A 129 14.47 7.86 -10.91
C ARG A 129 14.79 7.43 -9.49
N VAL A 130 15.97 6.87 -9.28
CA VAL A 130 16.43 6.45 -7.94
C VAL A 130 16.63 7.66 -7.03
N ASP A 131 17.29 8.72 -7.54
CA ASP A 131 17.48 9.97 -6.79
C ASP A 131 16.14 10.59 -6.42
N TRP A 132 15.21 10.64 -7.37
CA TRP A 132 13.85 11.11 -7.11
C TRP A 132 13.12 10.26 -6.06
N ALA A 133 13.21 8.92 -6.12
CA ALA A 133 12.56 8.05 -5.16
C ALA A 133 13.16 8.18 -3.75
N LEU A 134 14.49 8.39 -3.65
CA LEU A 134 15.18 8.70 -2.39
C LEU A 134 14.71 10.03 -1.81
N GLU A 135 14.61 11.07 -2.64
CA GLU A 135 14.15 12.39 -2.23
C GLU A 135 12.71 12.35 -1.72
N VAL A 136 11.79 11.74 -2.50
CA VAL A 136 10.38 11.62 -2.14
C VAL A 136 10.17 10.82 -0.85
N ALA A 137 10.97 9.78 -0.62
CA ALA A 137 10.92 8.99 0.61
C ALA A 137 11.70 9.61 1.79
N GLY A 138 12.37 10.75 1.60
CA GLY A 138 13.18 11.40 2.63
C GLY A 138 14.44 10.63 3.01
N LEU A 139 15.01 9.85 2.09
CA LEU A 139 16.16 8.94 2.32
C LEU A 139 17.44 9.37 1.57
N SER A 140 17.52 10.59 1.06
CA SER A 140 18.68 11.07 0.27
C SER A 140 20.00 10.97 1.04
N GLU A 141 19.99 11.30 2.34
CA GLU A 141 21.18 11.23 3.20
C GLU A 141 21.59 9.78 3.55
N GLN A 142 20.66 8.83 3.46
CA GLN A 142 20.86 7.41 3.75
C GLN A 142 21.16 6.58 2.51
N ALA A 143 21.35 7.20 1.34
CA ALA A 143 21.51 6.51 0.06
C ALA A 143 22.61 5.42 0.08
N ASP A 144 23.74 5.69 0.72
CA ASP A 144 24.90 4.81 0.75
C ASP A 144 24.95 3.92 2.02
N VAL A 145 23.93 4.00 2.89
CA VAL A 145 23.85 3.21 4.13
C VAL A 145 23.27 1.83 3.83
N LEU A 146 23.67 0.80 4.57
CA LEU A 146 23.05 -0.53 4.50
C LEU A 146 21.70 -0.52 5.24
N PRO A 147 20.69 -1.24 4.76
CA PRO A 147 19.41 -1.32 5.45
C PRO A 147 19.50 -1.81 6.90
N THR A 148 20.47 -2.68 7.20
CA THR A 148 20.74 -3.20 8.56
C THR A 148 21.13 -2.14 9.56
N ASP A 149 21.72 -1.04 9.10
CA ASP A 149 22.20 0.06 9.93
C ASP A 149 21.12 1.14 10.16
N LEU A 150 19.95 0.98 9.53
CA LEU A 150 18.82 1.91 9.64
C LEU A 150 17.86 1.53 10.77
N PRO A 151 17.28 2.50 11.48
CA PRO A 151 16.12 2.30 12.34
C PRO A 151 14.97 1.61 11.61
N HIS A 152 14.10 0.90 12.35
CA HIS A 152 13.04 0.09 11.76
C HIS A 152 12.09 0.91 10.87
N GLY A 153 11.66 2.09 11.31
CA GLY A 153 10.82 3.00 10.51
C GLY A 153 11.49 3.43 9.19
N GLN A 154 12.80 3.72 9.19
CA GLN A 154 13.51 4.06 7.96
C GLN A 154 13.65 2.86 7.02
N ARG A 155 13.81 1.64 7.54
CA ARG A 155 13.78 0.42 6.71
C ARG A 155 12.44 0.26 5.99
N LYS A 156 11.31 0.60 6.63
CA LYS A 156 9.98 0.64 6.00
C LYS A 156 9.93 1.65 4.85
N LEU A 157 10.49 2.85 5.06
CA LEU A 157 10.60 3.86 3.99
C LEU A 157 11.46 3.38 2.81
N VAL A 158 12.51 2.59 3.04
CA VAL A 158 13.29 1.96 1.93
C VAL A 158 12.39 1.05 1.09
N GLY A 159 11.51 0.26 1.73
CA GLY A 159 10.52 -0.56 1.03
C GLY A 159 9.56 0.27 0.16
N VAL A 160 9.10 1.41 0.68
CA VAL A 160 8.28 2.37 -0.07
C VAL A 160 9.09 2.97 -1.22
N ALA A 161 10.31 3.46 -0.98
CA ALA A 161 11.18 4.04 -1.99
C ALA A 161 11.47 3.06 -3.15
N ARG A 162 11.65 1.75 -2.83
CA ARG A 162 11.77 0.70 -3.85
C ARG A 162 10.54 0.60 -4.74
N ALA A 163 9.34 0.74 -4.15
CA ALA A 163 8.10 0.74 -4.92
C ALA A 163 7.93 2.00 -5.77
N LEU A 164 8.56 3.13 -5.38
CA LEU A 164 8.54 4.38 -6.13
C LEU A 164 9.54 4.42 -7.28
N ALA A 165 10.66 3.73 -7.18
CA ALA A 165 11.74 3.75 -8.18
C ALA A 165 11.30 3.42 -9.63
N PRO A 166 10.28 2.56 -9.88
CA PRO A 166 9.69 2.38 -11.21
C PRO A 166 8.79 3.53 -11.68
N GLN A 167 8.57 4.58 -10.87
CA GLN A 167 7.64 5.69 -11.12
C GLN A 167 6.19 5.22 -11.34
N PRO A 168 5.57 4.63 -10.29
CA PRO A 168 4.21 4.11 -10.39
C PRO A 168 3.17 5.22 -10.50
N LYS A 169 2.00 4.88 -11.04
CA LYS A 169 0.79 5.73 -10.99
C LYS A 169 -0.02 5.49 -9.71
N LEU A 170 0.00 4.23 -9.24
CA LEU A 170 -0.65 3.79 -8.01
C LEU A 170 0.31 2.88 -7.24
N VAL A 171 0.52 3.20 -5.96
CA VAL A 171 1.24 2.35 -5.01
C VAL A 171 0.24 1.71 -4.06
N LEU A 172 0.26 0.38 -4.00
CA LEU A 172 -0.45 -0.42 -3.02
C LEU A 172 0.48 -0.67 -1.84
N LEU A 173 0.13 -0.17 -0.67
CA LEU A 173 0.88 -0.35 0.57
C LEU A 173 0.15 -1.36 1.44
N ASP A 174 0.81 -2.48 1.75
CA ASP A 174 0.25 -3.58 2.52
C ASP A 174 0.90 -3.59 3.92
N GLU A 175 0.17 -3.14 4.92
CA GLU A 175 0.57 -3.00 6.32
C GLU A 175 1.95 -2.32 6.51
N PRO A 176 2.17 -1.13 5.95
CA PRO A 176 3.48 -0.49 6.04
C PRO A 176 3.87 -0.10 7.47
N ALA A 177 2.90 0.13 8.36
CA ALA A 177 3.14 0.52 9.74
C ALA A 177 3.32 -0.67 10.69
N ALA A 178 3.17 -1.91 10.23
CA ALA A 178 3.30 -3.08 11.09
C ALA A 178 4.63 -3.11 11.86
N GLY A 179 4.54 -3.19 13.20
CA GLY A 179 5.70 -3.24 14.09
C GLY A 179 6.35 -1.88 14.41
N LEU A 180 5.76 -0.78 13.97
CA LEU A 180 6.15 0.58 14.36
C LEU A 180 5.43 1.00 15.66
N ASP A 181 6.07 1.86 16.43
CA ASP A 181 5.37 2.58 17.50
C ASP A 181 4.51 3.73 16.92
N THR A 182 3.69 4.37 17.78
CA THR A 182 2.79 5.45 17.36
C THR A 182 3.53 6.64 16.73
N ALA A 183 4.71 7.02 17.27
CA ALA A 183 5.48 8.15 16.74
C ALA A 183 6.09 7.81 15.37
N GLU A 184 6.62 6.59 15.21
CA GLU A 184 7.16 6.09 13.95
C GLU A 184 6.04 5.94 12.90
N SER A 185 4.85 5.44 13.28
CA SER A 185 3.67 5.31 12.43
C SER A 185 3.21 6.67 11.90
N ASN A 186 3.11 7.67 12.77
CA ASN A 186 2.76 9.04 12.38
C ASN A 186 3.80 9.64 11.43
N ALA A 187 5.10 9.49 11.73
CA ALA A 187 6.16 9.98 10.86
C ALA A 187 6.12 9.29 9.47
N LEU A 188 5.87 7.98 9.43
CA LEU A 188 5.63 7.25 8.19
C LEU A 188 4.42 7.82 7.44
N GLY A 189 3.32 8.07 8.14
CA GLY A 189 2.10 8.66 7.59
C GLY A 189 2.34 9.99 6.88
N ASP A 190 3.11 10.88 7.49
CA ASP A 190 3.48 12.17 6.90
C ASP A 190 4.25 12.00 5.58
N HIS A 191 5.22 11.09 5.55
CA HIS A 191 5.95 10.75 4.32
C HIS A 191 5.03 10.18 3.24
N LEU A 192 4.15 9.24 3.61
CA LEU A 192 3.21 8.63 2.68
C LEU A 192 2.22 9.67 2.13
N ARG A 193 1.72 10.59 2.95
CA ARG A 193 0.85 11.68 2.51
C ARG A 193 1.56 12.60 1.51
N GLY A 194 2.86 12.82 1.70
CA GLY A 194 3.70 13.59 0.79
C GLY A 194 3.75 13.05 -0.64
N LEU A 195 3.48 11.74 -0.85
CA LEU A 195 3.49 11.11 -2.18
C LEU A 195 2.47 11.73 -3.15
N LEU A 196 1.35 12.25 -2.62
CA LEU A 196 0.33 12.92 -3.43
C LEU A 196 0.86 14.19 -4.12
N ASN A 197 1.87 14.85 -3.54
CA ASN A 197 2.49 16.04 -4.15
C ASN A 197 3.32 15.71 -5.42
N HIS A 198 3.51 14.42 -5.69
CA HIS A 198 4.25 13.90 -6.82
C HIS A 198 3.35 13.15 -7.82
N ASP A 199 2.03 13.44 -7.80
CA ASP A 199 1.00 12.81 -8.65
C ASP A 199 0.90 11.29 -8.49
N ILE A 200 1.33 10.75 -7.34
CA ILE A 200 1.22 9.33 -7.02
C ILE A 200 -0.10 9.10 -6.27
N THR A 201 -0.90 8.17 -6.76
CA THR A 201 -2.07 7.67 -6.04
C THR A 201 -1.63 6.62 -5.03
N VAL A 202 -2.19 6.66 -3.83
CA VAL A 202 -1.86 5.70 -2.76
C VAL A 202 -3.09 4.90 -2.37
N PHE A 203 -2.94 3.59 -2.31
CA PHE A 203 -3.94 2.68 -1.76
C PHE A 203 -3.30 1.93 -0.59
N LEU A 204 -3.76 2.24 0.61
CA LEU A 204 -3.23 1.72 1.87
C LEU A 204 -4.13 0.60 2.40
N VAL A 205 -3.55 -0.54 2.71
CA VAL A 205 -4.19 -1.56 3.53
C VAL A 205 -3.45 -1.63 4.85
N ASP A 206 -4.13 -1.31 5.92
CA ASP A 206 -3.56 -1.42 7.27
C ASP A 206 -4.66 -1.76 8.28
N HIS A 207 -4.27 -2.24 9.44
CA HIS A 207 -5.14 -2.47 10.59
C HIS A 207 -5.02 -1.36 11.66
N ASP A 208 -4.02 -0.48 11.52
CA ASP A 208 -3.84 0.72 12.37
C ASP A 208 -4.85 1.80 11.94
N MET A 209 -5.94 1.90 12.71
CA MET A 209 -6.99 2.90 12.48
C MET A 209 -6.47 4.33 12.64
N GLY A 210 -5.54 4.57 13.57
CA GLY A 210 -4.97 5.89 13.81
C GLY A 210 -4.25 6.40 12.56
N LEU A 211 -3.36 5.59 11.98
CA LEU A 211 -2.68 5.91 10.73
C LEU A 211 -3.69 6.14 9.60
N VAL A 212 -4.60 5.18 9.36
CA VAL A 212 -5.53 5.24 8.21
C VAL A 212 -6.43 6.47 8.29
N LEU A 213 -7.01 6.77 9.47
CA LEU A 213 -7.85 7.95 9.67
C LEU A 213 -7.09 9.27 9.50
N SER A 214 -5.78 9.28 9.76
CA SER A 214 -4.95 10.50 9.65
C SER A 214 -4.50 10.80 8.21
N VAL A 215 -4.28 9.77 7.38
CA VAL A 215 -3.67 9.95 6.06
C VAL A 215 -4.61 9.77 4.88
N CYS A 216 -5.74 9.06 5.03
CA CYS A 216 -6.63 8.77 3.90
C CYS A 216 -7.63 9.90 3.62
N ASP A 217 -7.96 10.09 2.34
CA ASP A 217 -9.06 10.95 1.90
C ASP A 217 -10.39 10.21 1.92
N TYR A 218 -10.34 8.89 1.65
CA TYR A 218 -11.49 8.00 1.58
C TYR A 218 -11.11 6.60 2.06
N ILE A 219 -12.01 5.92 2.75
CA ILE A 219 -11.74 4.63 3.39
C ILE A 219 -12.86 3.66 3.05
N TYR A 220 -12.48 2.46 2.65
CA TYR A 220 -13.34 1.29 2.55
C TYR A 220 -13.15 0.38 3.74
N VAL A 221 -14.23 -0.17 4.27
CA VAL A 221 -14.19 -1.14 5.37
C VAL A 221 -14.68 -2.48 4.84
N MET A 222 -13.83 -3.48 4.97
CA MET A 222 -14.12 -4.84 4.52
C MET A 222 -14.33 -5.76 5.72
N ASP A 223 -15.37 -6.59 5.65
CA ASP A 223 -15.60 -7.67 6.60
C ASP A 223 -16.17 -8.88 5.86
N PHE A 224 -15.72 -10.09 6.21
CA PHE A 224 -16.08 -11.36 5.55
C PHE A 224 -16.12 -11.29 4.02
N GLY A 225 -15.14 -10.61 3.41
CA GLY A 225 -15.00 -10.48 1.96
C GLY A 225 -15.88 -9.43 1.29
N GLN A 226 -16.69 -8.69 2.02
CA GLN A 226 -17.61 -7.66 1.51
C GLN A 226 -17.25 -6.27 2.01
N ILE A 227 -17.58 -5.24 1.24
CA ILE A 227 -17.48 -3.85 1.72
C ILE A 227 -18.71 -3.53 2.54
N ILE A 228 -18.53 -3.34 3.86
CA ILE A 228 -19.60 -3.03 4.81
C ILE A 228 -19.82 -1.53 5.01
N ALA A 229 -18.80 -0.73 4.74
CA ALA A 229 -18.89 0.73 4.81
C ALA A 229 -17.85 1.36 3.90
N ALA A 230 -18.15 2.58 3.44
CA ALA A 230 -17.20 3.41 2.70
C ALA A 230 -17.51 4.89 2.95
N GLY A 231 -16.48 5.73 3.06
CA GLY A 231 -16.65 7.15 3.33
C GLY A 231 -15.37 7.88 3.68
N THR A 232 -15.51 9.13 4.06
CA THR A 232 -14.42 9.95 4.60
C THR A 232 -13.99 9.43 5.99
N PRO A 233 -12.79 9.78 6.48
CA PRO A 233 -12.36 9.41 7.84
C PRO A 233 -13.38 9.74 8.93
N THR A 234 -14.04 10.91 8.84
CA THR A 234 -15.06 11.33 9.79
C THR A 234 -16.31 10.43 9.77
N GLU A 235 -16.76 10.03 8.58
CA GLU A 235 -17.92 9.13 8.42
C GLU A 235 -17.58 7.73 8.94
N ILE A 236 -16.41 7.20 8.63
CA ILE A 236 -15.97 5.88 9.08
C ILE A 236 -15.85 5.82 10.60
N ARG A 237 -15.27 6.84 11.24
CA ARG A 237 -15.10 6.93 12.69
C ARG A 237 -16.43 6.85 13.46
N THR A 238 -17.50 7.38 12.89
CA THR A 238 -18.81 7.44 13.53
C THR A 238 -19.76 6.30 13.09
N ASN A 239 -19.35 5.47 12.15
CA ASN A 239 -20.22 4.43 11.58
C ASN A 239 -20.42 3.26 12.58
N PRO A 240 -21.69 2.90 12.94
CA PRO A 240 -21.97 1.84 13.88
C PRO A 240 -21.59 0.44 13.37
N ASP A 241 -21.70 0.19 12.06
CA ASP A 241 -21.35 -1.11 11.46
C ASP A 241 -19.83 -1.35 11.51
N VAL A 242 -19.03 -0.30 11.29
CA VAL A 242 -17.58 -0.36 11.47
C VAL A 242 -17.21 -0.70 12.90
N ARG A 243 -17.85 -0.02 13.87
CA ARG A 243 -17.62 -0.30 15.29
C ARG A 243 -17.99 -1.74 15.65
N ALA A 244 -19.11 -2.26 15.13
CA ALA A 244 -19.55 -3.62 15.38
C ALA A 244 -18.58 -4.65 14.81
N ALA A 245 -18.04 -4.45 13.61
CA ALA A 245 -17.08 -5.35 12.99
C ALA A 245 -15.77 -5.48 13.80
N TYR A 246 -15.27 -4.37 14.36
CA TYR A 246 -14.06 -4.38 15.18
C TYR A 246 -14.32 -4.84 16.64
N LEU A 247 -15.52 -4.65 17.17
CA LEU A 247 -15.90 -5.13 18.52
C LEU A 247 -16.26 -6.61 18.54
N GLY A 248 -16.59 -7.22 17.38
CA GLY A 248 -16.86 -8.64 17.24
C GLY A 248 -15.64 -9.55 17.36
N GLU A 249 -14.42 -9.02 17.23
CA GLU A 249 -13.19 -9.72 17.58
C GLU A 249 -13.05 -9.73 19.12
N GLU A 250 -13.53 -10.82 19.76
CA GLU A 250 -13.39 -11.08 21.20
C GLU A 250 -11.92 -11.30 21.60
N THR A 251 -11.12 -10.27 21.59
CA THR A 251 -9.91 -10.18 22.41
C THR A 251 -9.88 -8.79 23.01
N GLY A 252 -9.91 -8.74 24.37
CA GLY A 252 -10.00 -7.50 25.15
C GLY A 252 -8.92 -6.43 24.83
N GLU A 253 -7.92 -6.79 24.06
CA GLU A 253 -6.86 -5.89 23.59
C GLU A 253 -7.31 -4.99 22.42
N ALA A 254 -8.14 -5.49 21.48
CA ALA A 254 -8.64 -4.70 20.36
C ALA A 254 -9.67 -3.64 20.84
N GLN A 255 -10.51 -4.01 21.82
CA GLN A 255 -11.46 -3.06 22.41
C GLN A 255 -10.77 -1.93 23.17
N THR A 256 -9.70 -2.24 23.90
CA THR A 256 -8.93 -1.26 24.65
C THR A 256 -8.22 -0.31 23.70
N ARG A 257 -7.56 -0.84 22.67
CA ARG A 257 -6.84 -0.05 21.66
C ARG A 257 -7.77 0.86 20.86
N TYR A 258 -8.91 0.35 20.38
CA TYR A 258 -9.90 1.16 19.64
C TYR A 258 -10.52 2.26 20.51
N ALA A 259 -10.76 1.98 21.81
CA ALA A 259 -11.27 2.97 22.75
C ALA A 259 -10.22 4.03 23.12
N GLU A 260 -8.95 3.64 23.27
CA GLU A 260 -7.83 4.54 23.53
C GLU A 260 -7.56 5.45 22.32
N GLU A 261 -7.49 4.91 21.11
CA GLU A 261 -7.30 5.69 19.87
C GLU A 261 -8.45 6.68 19.63
N LEU A 262 -9.69 6.30 19.93
CA LEU A 262 -10.83 7.22 19.87
C LEU A 262 -10.77 8.30 20.95
N HIS A 263 -10.29 7.97 22.16
CA HIS A 263 -10.17 8.91 23.27
C HIS A 263 -9.07 9.94 22.98
N ASP A 264 -7.92 9.51 22.46
CA ASP A 264 -6.81 10.41 22.11
C ASP A 264 -7.17 11.37 20.97
N LEU A 265 -7.99 10.90 20.00
CA LEU A 265 -8.48 11.72 18.89
C LEU A 265 -9.59 12.70 19.30
N THR A 266 -10.35 12.40 20.37
CA THR A 266 -11.45 13.26 20.84
C THR A 266 -11.02 14.21 21.98
N GLY A 267 -9.99 13.85 22.76
CA GLY A 267 -9.51 14.62 23.89
C GLY A 267 -8.73 15.90 23.53
N SER A 268 -8.34 16.06 22.28
CA SER A 268 -7.58 17.24 21.81
C SER A 268 -8.46 18.42 21.37
N GLU A 269 -9.78 18.28 21.29
CA GLU A 269 -10.70 19.35 20.87
C GLU A 269 -11.32 20.15 22.02
N ASP A 270 -11.25 19.67 23.28
CA ASP A 270 -11.87 20.35 24.41
C ASP A 270 -10.92 21.32 25.20
N GLU A 271 -9.67 21.50 24.78
CA GLU A 271 -8.72 22.42 25.43
C GLU A 271 -8.31 23.62 24.55
N ARG A 272 -9.19 24.13 23.68
CA ARG A 272 -8.94 25.41 23.00
C ARG A 272 -10.10 26.36 23.10
#